data_b74e4f069ea552115acad1196d7d7756
#
_entry.id   b74e4f069ea552115acad1196d7d7756
#
_cell.length_a   1.000
_cell.length_b   1.000
_cell.length_c   1.000
_cell.angle_alpha   90.00
_cell.angle_beta   90.00
_cell.angle_gamma   90.00
#
_symmetry.space_group_name_H-M   'P 1'
#
loop_
_entity.id
_entity.type
_entity.pdbx_description
1 polymer ?
#
loop_
_entity_poly.entity_id
_entity_poly.type
_entity_poly.pdbx_seq_one_letter_code
_entity_poly.pdbx_strand_id
1 'polypeptide(L)'
;MARLVDLSKTPYNLNPSQIEWVESTIKGMTDEEKVGQLFTNLFFFGGDAFSGNNLSNKEILEKYHIGGVRYMNGSPEDVQGLINDLQSQTKIPLLVAANCDSGGDGAVKGGTYISSGAQSEASRDPWVPYHAGLVSAREETALGVNVNFDPCVDILQNWRNTIVNTRAYGTTAEDVIKYTNAYVEGLKAEREVVCCVKHFPGDGTEERD
;
A
#
# COMPACT_ATOMS: atom_id res chain seq x y z
N MET A 1 -3.61 -12.33 -29.69
CA MET A 1 -3.85 -13.12 -28.46
C MET A 1 -5.20 -12.73 -27.93
N ALA A 2 -6.04 -13.70 -27.52
CA ALA A 2 -7.28 -13.37 -26.82
C ALA A 2 -6.92 -12.67 -25.49
N ARG A 3 -7.63 -11.60 -25.16
CA ARG A 3 -7.48 -10.94 -23.84
C ARG A 3 -7.80 -11.95 -22.75
N LEU A 4 -6.85 -12.23 -21.88
CA LEU A 4 -7.06 -13.08 -20.70
C LEU A 4 -7.93 -12.40 -19.65
N VAL A 5 -8.02 -11.04 -19.70
CA VAL A 5 -8.72 -10.21 -18.71
C VAL A 5 -9.57 -9.16 -19.43
N ASP A 6 -10.81 -9.00 -19.00
CA ASP A 6 -11.71 -7.94 -19.46
C ASP A 6 -11.56 -6.72 -18.54
N LEU A 7 -10.79 -5.73 -18.97
CA LEU A 7 -10.50 -4.52 -18.20
C LEU A 7 -11.73 -3.61 -17.99
N SER A 8 -12.80 -3.80 -18.78
CA SER A 8 -14.05 -3.02 -18.61
C SER A 8 -14.93 -3.53 -17.47
N LYS A 9 -14.59 -4.70 -16.90
CA LYS A 9 -15.36 -5.35 -15.83
C LYS A 9 -14.63 -5.31 -14.49
N THR A 10 -15.38 -5.62 -13.45
CA THR A 10 -14.85 -5.83 -12.10
C THR A 10 -13.67 -6.82 -12.12
N PRO A 11 -12.57 -6.55 -11.41
CA PRO A 11 -12.38 -5.44 -10.45
C PRO A 11 -11.90 -4.12 -11.07
N TYR A 12 -11.59 -4.07 -12.35
CA TYR A 12 -10.92 -2.91 -12.98
C TYR A 12 -11.88 -1.79 -13.33
N ASN A 13 -13.02 -2.10 -13.97
CA ASN A 13 -14.06 -1.16 -14.38
C ASN A 13 -13.53 0.05 -15.16
N LEU A 14 -12.52 -0.15 -16.02
CA LEU A 14 -11.88 0.91 -16.77
C LEU A 14 -12.77 1.39 -17.93
N ASN A 15 -12.74 2.69 -18.16
CA ASN A 15 -13.36 3.28 -19.35
C ASN A 15 -12.49 3.07 -20.61
N PRO A 16 -13.01 3.33 -21.84
CA PRO A 16 -12.28 3.07 -23.08
C PRO A 16 -10.91 3.78 -23.17
N SER A 17 -10.79 5.03 -22.69
CA SER A 17 -9.52 5.77 -22.75
C SER A 17 -8.49 5.22 -21.78
N GLN A 18 -8.91 4.76 -20.61
CA GLN A 18 -8.03 4.08 -19.65
C GLN A 18 -7.54 2.73 -20.20
N ILE A 19 -8.44 1.97 -20.85
CA ILE A 19 -8.06 0.70 -21.49
C ILE A 19 -7.05 0.93 -22.61
N GLU A 20 -7.28 1.94 -23.46
CA GLU A 20 -6.34 2.31 -24.53
C GLU A 20 -4.97 2.70 -23.97
N TRP A 21 -4.95 3.48 -22.88
CA TRP A 21 -3.70 3.84 -22.21
C TRP A 21 -2.94 2.60 -21.69
N VAL A 22 -3.62 1.68 -21.02
CA VAL A 22 -3.02 0.43 -20.51
C VAL A 22 -2.43 -0.38 -21.67
N GLU A 23 -3.21 -0.61 -22.72
CA GLU A 23 -2.81 -1.46 -23.85
C GLU A 23 -1.64 -0.85 -24.66
N SER A 24 -1.71 0.45 -24.92
CA SER A 24 -0.64 1.14 -25.65
C SER A 24 0.66 1.18 -24.81
N THR A 25 0.54 1.40 -23.52
CA THR A 25 1.69 1.38 -22.59
C THR A 25 2.35 0.00 -22.59
N ILE A 26 1.61 -1.08 -22.33
CA ILE A 26 2.14 -2.45 -22.32
C ILE A 26 2.75 -2.83 -23.69
N LYS A 27 2.13 -2.40 -24.79
CA LYS A 27 2.63 -2.67 -26.14
C LYS A 27 3.96 -1.96 -26.42
N GLY A 28 4.16 -0.78 -25.83
CA GLY A 28 5.39 0.01 -25.98
C GLY A 28 6.54 -0.41 -25.08
N MET A 29 6.29 -1.28 -24.10
CA MET A 29 7.31 -1.74 -23.13
C MET A 29 8.14 -2.90 -23.67
N THR A 30 9.43 -2.91 -23.31
CA THR A 30 10.29 -4.12 -23.44
C THR A 30 9.89 -5.17 -22.41
N ASP A 31 10.42 -6.38 -22.53
CA ASP A 31 10.13 -7.43 -21.57
C ASP A 31 10.78 -7.13 -20.20
N GLU A 32 11.96 -6.51 -20.19
CA GLU A 32 12.64 -6.02 -18.98
C GLU A 32 11.79 -4.97 -18.26
N GLU A 33 11.25 -3.99 -19.00
CA GLU A 33 10.35 -2.98 -18.43
C GLU A 33 9.08 -3.61 -17.84
N LYS A 34 8.47 -4.59 -18.53
CA LYS A 34 7.29 -5.31 -18.00
C LYS A 34 7.61 -6.08 -16.72
N VAL A 35 8.76 -6.77 -16.69
CA VAL A 35 9.20 -7.49 -15.49
C VAL A 35 9.46 -6.51 -14.35
N GLY A 36 10.12 -5.40 -14.62
CA GLY A 36 10.39 -4.36 -13.63
C GLY A 36 9.12 -3.82 -12.95
N GLN A 37 8.03 -3.65 -13.71
CA GLN A 37 6.74 -3.19 -13.16
C GLN A 37 6.12 -4.12 -12.11
N LEU A 38 6.57 -5.37 -12.00
CA LEU A 38 6.10 -6.33 -11.01
C LEU A 38 6.78 -6.17 -9.64
N PHE A 39 7.78 -5.30 -9.52
CA PHE A 39 8.55 -5.13 -8.29
C PHE A 39 8.23 -3.81 -7.60
N THR A 40 8.08 -3.88 -6.28
CA THR A 40 8.08 -2.74 -5.36
C THR A 40 9.35 -2.79 -4.53
N ASN A 41 10.19 -1.77 -4.62
CA ASN A 41 11.45 -1.71 -3.89
C ASN A 41 11.38 -0.71 -2.73
N LEU A 42 12.22 -0.95 -1.71
CA LEU A 42 12.38 -0.04 -0.56
C LEU A 42 13.41 1.04 -0.90
N PHE A 43 13.04 2.29 -0.68
CA PHE A 43 13.89 3.46 -0.88
C PHE A 43 14.15 4.20 0.43
N PHE A 44 15.33 4.81 0.52
CA PHE A 44 15.75 5.62 1.66
C PHE A 44 15.98 7.06 1.24
N PHE A 45 15.83 7.97 2.19
CA PHE A 45 16.20 9.37 2.00
C PHE A 45 17.70 9.47 1.77
N GLY A 46 18.12 10.36 0.86
CA GLY A 46 19.54 10.54 0.53
C GLY A 46 20.05 9.73 -0.67
N GLY A 47 19.17 8.96 -1.31
CA GLY A 47 19.47 8.34 -2.59
C GLY A 47 20.17 6.99 -2.57
N ASP A 48 20.58 6.51 -1.40
CA ASP A 48 21.19 5.19 -1.28
C ASP A 48 20.11 4.12 -1.12
N ALA A 49 20.04 3.23 -2.11
CA ALA A 49 19.14 2.10 -2.01
C ALA A 49 19.66 1.06 -1.03
N PHE A 50 18.74 0.31 -0.43
CA PHE A 50 19.01 -0.81 0.46
C PHE A 50 19.87 -1.94 -0.19
N SER A 51 20.15 -1.85 -1.46
CA SER A 51 20.75 -2.92 -2.25
C SER A 51 22.21 -3.23 -1.96
N GLY A 52 22.89 -2.45 -1.16
CA GLY A 52 24.36 -2.58 -0.97
C GLY A 52 25.15 -2.38 -2.27
N ASN A 53 24.51 -1.92 -3.34
CA ASN A 53 25.09 -1.78 -4.68
C ASN A 53 25.65 -0.39 -4.95
N ASN A 54 25.53 0.54 -4.02
CA ASN A 54 25.89 1.95 -4.17
C ASN A 54 25.26 2.66 -5.38
N LEU A 55 24.07 2.18 -5.83
CA LEU A 55 23.33 2.80 -6.91
C LEU A 55 22.44 3.92 -6.37
N SER A 56 22.42 5.05 -7.04
CA SER A 56 21.45 6.12 -6.77
C SER A 56 20.02 5.66 -7.08
N ASN A 57 19.03 6.35 -6.53
CA ASN A 57 17.62 6.10 -6.84
C ASN A 57 17.36 6.15 -8.34
N LYS A 58 17.96 7.12 -9.05
CA LYS A 58 17.86 7.25 -10.49
C LYS A 58 18.39 6.02 -11.23
N GLU A 59 19.59 5.58 -10.89
CA GLU A 59 20.20 4.41 -11.52
C GLU A 59 19.39 3.13 -11.29
N ILE A 60 18.75 3.00 -10.13
CA ILE A 60 17.84 1.89 -9.84
C ILE A 60 16.60 1.94 -10.73
N LEU A 61 15.96 3.10 -10.84
CA LEU A 61 14.78 3.28 -11.68
C LEU A 61 15.10 3.02 -13.17
N GLU A 62 16.22 3.56 -13.65
CA GLU A 62 16.66 3.38 -15.04
C GLU A 62 17.05 1.92 -15.35
N LYS A 63 17.70 1.24 -14.41
CA LYS A 63 18.21 -0.12 -14.61
C LYS A 63 17.14 -1.20 -14.46
N TYR A 64 16.25 -1.04 -13.46
CA TYR A 64 15.32 -2.11 -13.08
C TYR A 64 13.88 -1.83 -13.46
N HIS A 65 13.55 -0.61 -13.91
CA HIS A 65 12.21 -0.21 -14.37
C HIS A 65 11.09 -0.56 -13.40
N ILE A 66 11.34 -0.47 -12.09
CA ILE A 66 10.42 -0.90 -11.04
C ILE A 66 9.08 -0.15 -11.11
N GLY A 67 7.99 -0.87 -10.84
CA GLY A 67 6.62 -0.33 -10.88
C GLY A 67 6.16 0.32 -9.58
N GLY A 68 6.83 0.01 -8.46
CA GLY A 68 6.44 0.54 -7.16
C GLY A 68 7.61 0.82 -6.24
N VAL A 69 7.33 1.67 -5.26
CA VAL A 69 8.28 2.03 -4.21
C VAL A 69 7.62 1.99 -2.85
N ARG A 70 8.37 1.58 -1.85
CA ARG A 70 8.08 1.76 -0.44
C ARG A 70 9.23 2.57 0.17
N TYR A 71 8.95 3.34 1.18
CA TYR A 71 9.97 4.16 1.86
C TYR A 71 9.85 4.03 3.38
N MET A 72 10.89 4.45 4.09
CA MET A 72 10.85 4.62 5.55
C MET A 72 10.27 6.00 5.86
N ASN A 73 9.40 6.12 6.85
CA ASN A 73 8.80 7.40 7.17
C ASN A 73 9.85 8.44 7.59
N GLY A 74 9.62 9.69 7.25
CA GLY A 74 10.49 10.82 7.51
C GLY A 74 9.70 12.08 7.82
N SER A 75 10.35 13.24 7.78
CA SER A 75 9.63 14.52 7.85
C SER A 75 8.68 14.68 6.64
N PRO A 76 7.61 15.48 6.74
CA PRO A 76 6.72 15.73 5.59
C PRO A 76 7.47 16.22 4.35
N GLU A 77 8.44 17.10 4.54
CA GLU A 77 9.27 17.66 3.48
C GLU A 77 10.14 16.59 2.82
N ASP A 78 10.79 15.72 3.60
CA ASP A 78 11.63 14.64 3.09
C ASP A 78 10.79 13.62 2.31
N VAL A 79 9.65 13.21 2.86
CA VAL A 79 8.76 12.23 2.21
C VAL A 79 8.22 12.79 0.90
N GLN A 80 7.68 14.00 0.89
CA GLN A 80 7.13 14.62 -0.31
C GLN A 80 8.23 14.87 -1.34
N GLY A 81 9.41 15.34 -0.89
CA GLY A 81 10.59 15.53 -1.75
C GLY A 81 11.03 14.25 -2.43
N LEU A 82 11.15 13.14 -1.67
CA LEU A 82 11.50 11.83 -2.21
C LEU A 82 10.47 11.33 -3.22
N ILE A 83 9.18 11.39 -2.90
CA ILE A 83 8.13 10.92 -3.80
C ILE A 83 8.11 11.72 -5.09
N ASN A 84 8.20 13.03 -5.02
CA ASN A 84 8.23 13.91 -6.20
C ASN A 84 9.47 13.63 -7.06
N ASP A 85 10.64 13.46 -6.45
CA ASP A 85 11.87 13.13 -7.17
C ASP A 85 11.73 11.79 -7.91
N LEU A 86 11.30 10.73 -7.24
CA LEU A 86 11.12 9.41 -7.85
C LEU A 86 10.08 9.43 -8.98
N GLN A 87 8.93 10.08 -8.79
CA GLN A 87 7.89 10.19 -9.82
C GLN A 87 8.37 10.96 -11.05
N SER A 88 9.22 11.98 -10.86
CA SER A 88 9.75 12.79 -11.97
C SER A 88 10.71 12.01 -12.89
N GLN A 89 11.25 10.90 -12.40
CA GLN A 89 12.25 10.08 -13.10
C GLN A 89 11.66 8.87 -13.83
N THR A 90 10.35 8.68 -13.79
CA THR A 90 9.68 7.51 -14.37
C THR A 90 8.71 7.90 -15.49
N LYS A 91 8.61 7.05 -16.52
CA LYS A 91 7.64 7.22 -17.62
C LYS A 91 6.24 6.76 -17.22
N ILE A 92 6.17 5.72 -16.40
CA ILE A 92 4.93 5.16 -15.86
C ILE A 92 4.89 5.59 -14.40
N PRO A 93 3.81 6.23 -13.92
CA PRO A 93 3.71 6.64 -12.53
C PRO A 93 3.89 5.46 -11.57
N LEU A 94 4.71 5.66 -10.54
CA LEU A 94 4.99 4.63 -9.54
C LEU A 94 3.81 4.41 -8.60
N LEU A 95 3.61 3.16 -8.22
CA LEU A 95 2.84 2.80 -7.05
C LEU A 95 3.67 3.13 -5.80
N VAL A 96 3.24 4.12 -5.04
CA VAL A 96 3.95 4.58 -3.83
C VAL A 96 3.23 4.01 -2.62
N ALA A 97 3.90 3.12 -1.91
CA ALA A 97 3.31 2.38 -0.81
C ALA A 97 3.82 2.83 0.57
N ALA A 98 2.93 2.87 1.55
CA ALA A 98 3.26 3.06 2.96
C ALA A 98 2.58 2.02 3.85
N ASN A 99 3.18 1.73 5.01
CA ASN A 99 2.57 0.90 6.05
C ASN A 99 1.81 1.80 7.02
N CYS A 100 0.50 1.79 6.95
CA CYS A 100 -0.34 2.68 7.74
C CYS A 100 -1.15 1.94 8.82
N ASP A 101 -0.61 0.85 9.38
CA ASP A 101 -1.21 0.15 10.53
C ASP A 101 -1.50 1.08 11.72
N SER A 102 -0.74 2.15 11.84
CA SER A 102 -0.92 3.21 12.85
C SER A 102 -1.54 4.49 12.27
N GLY A 103 -2.04 4.46 11.06
CA GLY A 103 -2.54 5.63 10.34
C GLY A 103 -1.43 6.41 9.63
N GLY A 104 -1.65 7.71 9.43
CA GLY A 104 -0.70 8.59 8.75
C GLY A 104 0.69 8.65 9.39
N ASP A 105 0.81 8.34 10.68
CA ASP A 105 2.11 8.21 11.36
C ASP A 105 3.01 7.11 10.74
N GLY A 106 2.41 6.12 10.10
CA GLY A 106 3.14 5.12 9.32
C GLY A 106 3.68 5.65 7.98
N ALA A 107 3.08 6.68 7.43
CA ALA A 107 3.47 7.32 6.18
C ALA A 107 4.43 8.51 6.39
N VAL A 108 4.28 9.25 7.48
CA VAL A 108 5.05 10.48 7.75
C VAL A 108 5.16 10.71 9.26
N LYS A 109 6.31 11.21 9.71
CA LYS A 109 6.49 11.58 11.12
C LYS A 109 5.52 12.68 11.53
N GLY A 110 4.78 12.44 12.60
CA GLY A 110 3.77 13.36 13.09
C GLY A 110 2.43 13.28 12.37
N GLY A 111 2.23 12.27 11.52
CA GLY A 111 0.92 11.91 10.99
C GLY A 111 -0.04 11.45 12.10
N THR A 112 -1.32 11.40 11.79
CA THR A 112 -2.35 11.01 12.77
C THR A 112 -2.17 9.55 13.18
N TYR A 113 -2.09 9.31 14.48
CA TYR A 113 -2.10 7.97 15.05
C TYR A 113 -3.55 7.50 15.22
N ILE A 114 -3.89 6.39 14.59
CA ILE A 114 -5.23 5.78 14.65
C ILE A 114 -5.29 4.61 15.63
N SER A 115 -6.50 4.14 15.91
CA SER A 115 -6.71 2.91 16.70
C SER A 115 -6.10 1.70 16.00
N SER A 116 -5.47 0.81 16.77
CA SER A 116 -5.07 -0.50 16.26
C SER A 116 -6.27 -1.35 15.85
N GLY A 117 -6.04 -2.44 15.09
CA GLY A 117 -7.09 -3.39 14.74
C GLY A 117 -7.84 -3.92 15.98
N ALA A 118 -7.10 -4.32 17.01
CA ALA A 118 -7.67 -4.81 18.27
C ALA A 118 -8.49 -3.73 19.01
N GLN A 119 -8.05 -2.48 19.02
CA GLN A 119 -8.82 -1.37 19.59
C GLN A 119 -10.09 -1.09 18.79
N SER A 120 -10.00 -1.17 17.46
CA SER A 120 -11.16 -1.02 16.57
C SER A 120 -12.20 -2.12 16.81
N GLU A 121 -11.79 -3.38 16.95
CA GLU A 121 -12.69 -4.50 17.33
C GLU A 121 -13.28 -4.29 18.70
N ALA A 122 -12.46 -3.94 19.70
CA ALA A 122 -12.89 -3.75 21.08
C ALA A 122 -13.91 -2.60 21.24
N SER A 123 -13.92 -1.62 20.34
CA SER A 123 -14.92 -0.55 20.32
C SER A 123 -16.34 -1.05 20.05
N ARG A 124 -16.47 -2.22 19.40
CA ARG A 124 -17.73 -2.79 18.91
C ARG A 124 -18.46 -1.90 17.88
N ASP A 125 -17.83 -0.85 17.38
CA ASP A 125 -18.41 0.13 16.46
C ASP A 125 -17.60 0.21 15.15
N PRO A 126 -18.16 -0.20 14.00
CA PRO A 126 -17.52 -0.08 12.67
C PRO A 126 -17.21 1.36 12.26
N TRP A 127 -17.82 2.36 12.91
CA TRP A 127 -17.49 3.77 12.72
C TRP A 127 -16.01 4.06 13.00
N VAL A 128 -15.43 3.38 13.98
CA VAL A 128 -14.03 3.60 14.39
C VAL A 128 -13.05 3.21 13.27
N PRO A 129 -13.02 1.97 12.76
CA PRO A 129 -12.13 1.62 11.66
C PRO A 129 -12.48 2.36 10.35
N TYR A 130 -13.75 2.69 10.09
CA TYR A 130 -14.11 3.51 8.93
C TYR A 130 -13.38 4.86 8.95
N HIS A 131 -13.45 5.58 10.07
CA HIS A 131 -12.79 6.89 10.19
C HIS A 131 -11.27 6.78 10.26
N ALA A 132 -10.74 5.68 10.79
CA ALA A 132 -9.32 5.37 10.72
C ALA A 132 -8.85 5.28 9.26
N GLY A 133 -9.56 4.53 8.41
CA GLY A 133 -9.26 4.43 6.98
C GLY A 133 -9.39 5.79 6.25
N LEU A 134 -10.44 6.55 6.54
CA LEU A 134 -10.67 7.87 5.93
C LEU A 134 -9.54 8.86 6.24
N VAL A 135 -9.10 8.92 7.50
CA VAL A 135 -8.01 9.82 7.93
C VAL A 135 -6.70 9.37 7.28
N SER A 136 -6.40 8.07 7.28
CA SER A 136 -5.20 7.53 6.63
C SER A 136 -5.15 7.92 5.16
N ALA A 137 -6.24 7.71 4.40
CA ALA A 137 -6.28 8.05 2.98
C ALA A 137 -6.08 9.54 2.70
N ARG A 138 -6.61 10.43 3.54
CA ARG A 138 -6.42 11.88 3.41
C ARG A 138 -4.95 12.27 3.57
N GLU A 139 -4.27 11.73 4.57
CA GLU A 139 -2.87 12.04 4.83
C GLU A 139 -1.96 11.40 3.79
N GLU A 140 -2.19 10.14 3.43
CA GLU A 140 -1.45 9.44 2.38
C GLU A 140 -1.49 10.18 1.05
N THR A 141 -2.68 10.55 0.59
CA THR A 141 -2.82 11.26 -0.70
C THR A 141 -2.21 12.64 -0.69
N ALA A 142 -2.21 13.35 0.45
CA ALA A 142 -1.54 14.63 0.60
C ALA A 142 -0.01 14.53 0.43
N LEU A 143 0.58 13.36 0.70
CA LEU A 143 2.00 13.08 0.52
C LEU A 143 2.34 12.53 -0.88
N GLY A 144 1.34 12.08 -1.65
CA GLY A 144 1.55 11.38 -2.92
C GLY A 144 1.61 9.86 -2.80
N VAL A 145 1.29 9.30 -1.62
CA VAL A 145 1.11 7.86 -1.41
C VAL A 145 -0.22 7.43 -2.03
N ASN A 146 -0.21 6.33 -2.79
CA ASN A 146 -1.38 5.82 -3.50
C ASN A 146 -1.65 4.32 -3.23
N VAL A 147 -0.79 3.67 -2.44
CA VAL A 147 -0.98 2.27 -1.99
C VAL A 147 -0.80 2.21 -0.48
N ASN A 148 -1.82 1.74 0.21
CA ASN A 148 -1.78 1.46 1.64
C ASN A 148 -1.54 -0.04 1.86
N PHE A 149 -0.45 -0.41 2.56
CA PHE A 149 -0.18 -1.79 2.97
C PHE A 149 -0.94 -2.14 4.25
N ASP A 150 -2.27 -1.96 4.23
CA ASP A 150 -3.22 -2.28 5.27
C ASP A 150 -4.62 -2.49 4.64
N PRO A 151 -5.58 -3.15 5.29
CA PRO A 151 -5.57 -3.65 6.68
C PRO A 151 -4.95 -5.04 6.84
N CYS A 152 -4.58 -5.35 8.10
CA CYS A 152 -4.25 -6.69 8.54
C CYS A 152 -5.54 -7.53 8.64
N VAL A 153 -5.69 -8.52 7.76
CA VAL A 153 -6.85 -9.42 7.72
C VAL A 153 -6.58 -10.79 8.36
N ASP A 154 -5.46 -10.91 9.06
CA ASP A 154 -5.14 -12.11 9.82
C ASP A 154 -6.12 -12.32 10.97
N ILE A 155 -6.53 -13.56 11.17
CA ILE A 155 -7.36 -13.96 12.32
C ILE A 155 -6.41 -14.35 13.45
N LEU A 156 -6.38 -13.59 14.55
CA LEU A 156 -5.50 -13.87 15.69
C LEU A 156 -5.98 -15.12 16.45
N GLN A 157 -5.39 -16.27 16.12
CA GLN A 157 -5.70 -17.55 16.76
C GLN A 157 -4.69 -17.90 17.87
N ASN A 158 -3.49 -17.34 17.79
CA ASN A 158 -2.44 -17.54 18.78
C ASN A 158 -2.05 -16.21 19.43
N TRP A 159 -2.36 -16.04 20.71
CA TRP A 159 -2.04 -14.84 21.47
C TRP A 159 -0.52 -14.56 21.61
N ARG A 160 0.31 -15.57 21.35
CA ARG A 160 1.77 -15.44 21.34
C ARG A 160 2.33 -14.95 20.01
N ASN A 161 1.47 -14.78 19.01
CA ASN A 161 1.93 -14.24 17.74
C ASN A 161 2.58 -12.87 17.95
N THR A 162 3.83 -12.73 17.48
CA THR A 162 4.64 -11.54 17.71
C THR A 162 4.41 -10.45 16.65
N ILE A 163 3.86 -10.82 15.51
CA ILE A 163 3.72 -9.93 14.34
C ILE A 163 2.29 -9.37 14.22
N VAL A 164 1.30 -10.24 14.24
CA VAL A 164 -0.11 -9.86 14.06
C VAL A 164 -0.65 -9.15 15.29
N ASN A 165 -0.63 -9.82 16.44
CA ASN A 165 -0.99 -9.29 17.76
C ASN A 165 -2.11 -8.23 17.71
N THR A 166 -1.84 -7.00 18.15
CA THR A 166 -2.81 -5.89 18.18
C THR A 166 -3.18 -5.33 16.81
N ARG A 167 -2.51 -5.76 15.74
CA ARG A 167 -2.84 -5.37 14.36
C ARG A 167 -4.10 -6.07 13.85
N ALA A 168 -4.41 -7.28 14.38
CA ALA A 168 -5.61 -8.04 14.00
C ALA A 168 -6.89 -7.33 14.45
N TYR A 169 -7.91 -7.38 13.60
CA TYR A 169 -9.25 -6.86 13.86
C TYR A 169 -10.18 -7.88 14.52
N GLY A 170 -9.60 -8.95 15.08
CA GLY A 170 -10.36 -9.93 15.85
C GLY A 170 -9.75 -11.32 15.83
N THR A 171 -10.43 -12.23 16.55
CA THR A 171 -10.08 -13.65 16.69
C THR A 171 -11.02 -14.56 15.89
N THR A 172 -12.00 -14.00 15.20
CA THR A 172 -12.95 -14.70 14.33
C THR A 172 -12.95 -14.10 12.94
N ALA A 173 -13.28 -14.91 11.92
CA ALA A 173 -13.41 -14.43 10.55
C ALA A 173 -14.51 -13.36 10.42
N GLU A 174 -15.60 -13.49 11.19
CA GLU A 174 -16.72 -12.54 11.17
C GLU A 174 -16.28 -11.14 11.63
N ASP A 175 -15.56 -11.04 12.75
CA ASP A 175 -15.07 -9.78 13.28
C ASP A 175 -14.05 -9.15 12.33
N VAL A 176 -13.08 -9.93 11.85
CA VAL A 176 -12.07 -9.45 10.90
C VAL A 176 -12.74 -8.88 9.65
N ILE A 177 -13.67 -9.62 9.01
CA ILE A 177 -14.39 -9.14 7.83
C ILE A 177 -15.17 -7.87 8.13
N LYS A 178 -15.89 -7.82 9.25
CA LYS A 178 -16.72 -6.67 9.61
C LYS A 178 -15.90 -5.37 9.74
N TYR A 179 -14.82 -5.43 10.50
CA TYR A 179 -14.05 -4.23 10.82
C TYR A 179 -13.06 -3.84 9.72
N THR A 180 -12.46 -4.82 9.02
CA THR A 180 -11.58 -4.52 7.88
C THR A 180 -12.36 -3.98 6.67
N ASN A 181 -13.58 -4.45 6.42
CA ASN A 181 -14.44 -3.85 5.38
C ASN A 181 -14.75 -2.39 5.70
N ALA A 182 -15.08 -2.07 6.95
CA ALA A 182 -15.32 -0.68 7.35
C ALA A 182 -14.06 0.20 7.14
N TYR A 183 -12.88 -0.30 7.49
CA TYR A 183 -11.62 0.40 7.22
C TYR A 183 -11.41 0.66 5.72
N VAL A 184 -11.59 -0.37 4.88
CA VAL A 184 -11.43 -0.26 3.42
C VAL A 184 -12.47 0.69 2.82
N GLU A 185 -13.72 0.68 3.30
CA GLU A 185 -14.75 1.64 2.89
C GLU A 185 -14.34 3.08 3.24
N GLY A 186 -13.79 3.30 4.44
CA GLY A 186 -13.26 4.59 4.84
C GLY A 186 -12.07 5.03 3.99
N LEU A 187 -11.15 4.13 3.71
CA LEU A 187 -9.97 4.39 2.87
C LEU A 187 -10.36 4.85 1.46
N LYS A 188 -11.46 4.33 0.92
CA LYS A 188 -11.96 4.63 -0.43
C LYS A 188 -13.00 5.74 -0.50
N ALA A 189 -13.46 6.26 0.64
CA ALA A 189 -14.62 7.16 0.68
C ALA A 189 -14.43 8.47 -0.08
N GLU A 190 -13.24 9.05 -0.05
CA GLU A 190 -12.93 10.35 -0.66
C GLU A 190 -11.74 10.31 -1.63
N ARG A 191 -10.95 9.25 -1.58
CA ARG A 191 -9.68 9.12 -2.30
C ARG A 191 -9.54 7.74 -2.92
N GLU A 192 -8.84 7.67 -4.04
CA GLU A 192 -8.54 6.41 -4.71
C GLU A 192 -7.21 5.84 -4.22
N VAL A 193 -7.14 5.43 -2.95
CA VAL A 193 -5.98 4.70 -2.40
C VAL A 193 -6.22 3.21 -2.56
N VAL A 194 -5.26 2.51 -3.16
CA VAL A 194 -5.29 1.05 -3.27
C VAL A 194 -4.92 0.46 -1.92
N CYS A 195 -5.74 -0.44 -1.38
CA CYS A 195 -5.38 -1.21 -0.18
C CYS A 195 -4.76 -2.55 -0.55
N CYS A 196 -3.81 -3.01 0.25
CA CYS A 196 -3.18 -4.31 0.15
C CYS A 196 -3.41 -5.08 1.44
N VAL A 197 -4.44 -5.93 1.44
CA VAL A 197 -4.74 -6.80 2.59
C VAL A 197 -3.59 -7.76 2.86
N LYS A 198 -3.28 -7.96 4.15
CA LYS A 198 -2.12 -8.75 4.58
C LYS A 198 -2.45 -9.55 5.83
N HIS A 199 -1.78 -10.67 6.05
CA HIS A 199 -0.64 -11.26 5.33
C HIS A 199 -1.11 -12.57 4.67
N PHE A 200 -0.99 -12.70 3.39
CA PHE A 200 -1.40 -13.93 2.69
C PHE A 200 -0.27 -14.97 2.75
N PRO A 201 -0.56 -16.25 3.02
CA PRO A 201 -1.88 -16.89 3.22
C PRO A 201 -2.48 -16.76 4.62
N GLY A 202 -1.84 -16.08 5.55
CA GLY A 202 -2.25 -15.82 6.93
C GLY A 202 -1.15 -16.10 7.93
N ASP A 203 -1.01 -15.24 8.94
CA ASP A 203 0.04 -15.27 9.96
C ASP A 203 -0.52 -15.33 11.41
N GLY A 204 -1.83 -15.44 11.57
CA GLY A 204 -2.48 -15.36 12.89
C GLY A 204 -2.24 -16.58 13.83
N THR A 205 -1.60 -17.64 13.35
CA THR A 205 -1.36 -18.88 14.11
C THR A 205 0.09 -19.03 14.60
N GLU A 206 1.04 -18.36 13.95
CA GLU A 206 2.47 -18.51 14.23
C GLU A 206 2.92 -17.81 15.52
N GLU A 207 3.99 -18.35 16.15
CA GLU A 207 4.68 -17.74 17.31
C GLU A 207 5.99 -17.04 16.89
N ARG A 208 6.44 -17.25 15.65
CA ARG A 208 7.73 -16.77 15.13
C ARG A 208 7.52 -15.91 13.89
N ASP A 209 8.40 -14.97 13.71
CA ASP A 209 8.51 -14.19 12.51
C ASP A 209 9.41 -14.91 11.47
#